data_55c8c8de71c707a5ae7d477103479181
#
_entry.id   55c8c8de71c707a5ae7d477103479181
#
_cell.length_a   1.000
_cell.length_b   1.000
_cell.length_c   1.000
_cell.angle_alpha   90.00
_cell.angle_beta   90.00
_cell.angle_gamma   90.00
#
_symmetry.space_group_name_H-M   'P 1'
#
loop_
_entity.id
_entity.type
_entity.pdbx_description
1 polymer ?
#
loop_
_entity_poly.entity_id
_entity_poly.type
_entity_poly.pdbx_seq_one_letter_code
_entity_poly.pdbx_strand_id
1 'polypeptide(L)'
;MPALGSAENPLRVAIVGSGPAGFYSAEHLMKREDLSVNVDMFDRLPTPFGLVRAGVAPDHPKIKSVIRMYEKTAARDGFQFFGNVEVGRDVHADELDARYHAVIYAYGTATDRQLGIPGEDLPGSHAATTFVNWYNAHPDFADYDFDLSHRRAVVVGNGNVAADVARMVALPRAELETTDTADHAIEALASSGVEEIVVLGRRGPAQAAFTNPEVRELGELTEADIVIDPAEMELDDASRAYLESDDCDPTSRRNVEIFTEFSSREPEGKRKRVVLRFCASPVEIKGDGKVESIVIGRNELYEDGAGAIRARDTGEREELECGLVLRSIGYKGIGLDGVPFDSGRGLIPNEAGRVTELESGEHLPGHYAVGWIKRGPSGVIGTNKKDALDTVNSIFADLEAGTMPELREPSANPETPGREAPDGADTVSVTIEELLAKRGADHITYLGWQAIDAAEVTAGEPHGRPRIKFCRIDEMVEASRAAEAV
;
A
#
# COMPACT_ATOMS: atom_id res chain seq x y z
N MET A 1 -35.52 0.22 -24.00
CA MET A 1 -35.06 0.44 -22.60
C MET A 1 -34.43 1.81 -22.54
N PRO A 2 -34.47 2.52 -21.40
CA PRO A 2 -33.73 3.77 -21.22
C PRO A 2 -32.24 3.56 -21.50
N ALA A 3 -31.57 4.59 -22.03
CA ALA A 3 -30.13 4.50 -22.30
C ALA A 3 -29.36 4.23 -20.99
N LEU A 4 -28.35 3.38 -21.06
CA LEU A 4 -27.45 3.12 -19.93
C LEU A 4 -26.75 4.43 -19.50
N GLY A 5 -26.69 4.71 -18.21
CA GLY A 5 -26.22 5.98 -17.67
C GLY A 5 -27.30 7.06 -17.54
N SER A 6 -28.56 6.79 -17.90
CA SER A 6 -29.67 7.69 -17.61
C SER A 6 -30.17 7.54 -16.15
N ALA A 7 -30.98 8.50 -15.67
CA ALA A 7 -31.57 8.43 -14.33
C ALA A 7 -32.46 7.18 -14.11
N GLU A 8 -33.09 6.68 -15.18
CA GLU A 8 -33.95 5.48 -15.14
C GLU A 8 -33.15 4.17 -15.31
N ASN A 9 -31.90 4.25 -15.81
CA ASN A 9 -31.00 3.11 -16.00
C ASN A 9 -29.55 3.55 -15.69
N PRO A 10 -29.17 3.74 -14.41
CA PRO A 10 -27.85 4.22 -14.04
C PRO A 10 -26.75 3.21 -14.38
N LEU A 11 -25.58 3.71 -14.70
CA LEU A 11 -24.36 2.91 -14.81
C LEU A 11 -23.99 2.39 -13.41
N ARG A 12 -24.04 1.08 -13.19
CA ARG A 12 -23.68 0.44 -11.93
C ARG A 12 -22.23 0.01 -11.98
N VAL A 13 -21.43 0.44 -11.02
CA VAL A 13 -20.00 0.16 -10.95
C VAL A 13 -19.64 -0.42 -9.59
N ALA A 14 -19.02 -1.59 -9.58
CA ALA A 14 -18.37 -2.14 -8.40
C ALA A 14 -16.91 -1.69 -8.35
N ILE A 15 -16.43 -1.26 -7.19
CA ILE A 15 -15.02 -0.95 -6.94
C ILE A 15 -14.50 -1.87 -5.83
N VAL A 16 -13.54 -2.72 -6.16
CA VAL A 16 -12.92 -3.67 -5.23
C VAL A 16 -11.64 -3.05 -4.66
N GLY A 17 -11.72 -2.59 -3.42
CA GLY A 17 -10.66 -1.87 -2.70
C GLY A 17 -10.97 -0.39 -2.51
N SER A 18 -11.00 0.04 -1.26
CA SER A 18 -11.33 1.41 -0.84
C SER A 18 -10.10 2.29 -0.59
N GLY A 19 -8.96 1.95 -1.20
CA GLY A 19 -7.76 2.78 -1.15
C GLY A 19 -7.85 4.01 -2.07
N PRO A 20 -6.74 4.79 -2.19
CA PRO A 20 -6.68 5.98 -3.02
C PRO A 20 -7.15 5.78 -4.45
N ALA A 21 -6.76 4.66 -5.08
CA ALA A 21 -7.13 4.36 -6.46
C ALA A 21 -8.66 4.16 -6.61
N GLY A 22 -9.29 3.46 -5.67
CA GLY A 22 -10.74 3.26 -5.62
C GLY A 22 -11.49 4.58 -5.44
N PHE A 23 -11.10 5.40 -4.45
CA PHE A 23 -11.76 6.68 -4.20
C PHE A 23 -11.57 7.69 -5.35
N TYR A 24 -10.40 7.75 -5.99
CA TYR A 24 -10.22 8.59 -7.18
C TYR A 24 -11.05 8.09 -8.36
N SER A 25 -11.22 6.77 -8.52
CA SER A 25 -12.11 6.22 -9.56
C SER A 25 -13.57 6.60 -9.30
N ALA A 26 -14.05 6.43 -8.07
CA ALA A 26 -15.39 6.86 -7.67
C ALA A 26 -15.60 8.36 -7.90
N GLU A 27 -14.63 9.20 -7.50
CA GLU A 27 -14.67 10.65 -7.72
C GLU A 27 -14.83 10.99 -9.20
N HIS A 28 -14.03 10.39 -10.08
CA HIS A 28 -14.07 10.67 -11.52
C HIS A 28 -15.35 10.16 -12.18
N LEU A 29 -15.84 8.97 -11.81
CA LEU A 29 -17.10 8.42 -12.29
C LEU A 29 -18.28 9.34 -11.94
N MET A 30 -18.37 9.74 -10.67
CA MET A 30 -19.52 10.49 -10.13
C MET A 30 -19.45 12.00 -10.39
N LYS A 31 -18.39 12.50 -11.05
CA LYS A 31 -18.29 13.89 -11.49
C LYS A 31 -18.96 14.16 -12.83
N ARG A 32 -19.30 13.13 -13.61
CA ARG A 32 -20.00 13.26 -14.88
C ARG A 32 -21.48 13.62 -14.62
N GLU A 33 -21.81 14.91 -14.73
CA GLU A 33 -23.16 15.42 -14.46
C GLU A 33 -24.19 14.97 -15.50
N ASP A 34 -23.74 14.57 -16.69
CA ASP A 34 -24.56 14.06 -17.78
C ASP A 34 -24.88 12.55 -17.66
N LEU A 35 -24.30 11.87 -16.66
CA LEU A 35 -24.51 10.45 -16.42
C LEU A 35 -25.00 10.21 -14.99
N SER A 36 -25.97 9.29 -14.87
CA SER A 36 -26.34 8.70 -13.57
C SER A 36 -25.45 7.49 -13.33
N VAL A 37 -24.65 7.54 -12.24
CA VAL A 37 -23.71 6.49 -11.86
C VAL A 37 -23.94 6.07 -10.43
N ASN A 38 -24.12 4.78 -10.19
CA ASN A 38 -24.13 4.19 -8.86
C ASN A 38 -22.79 3.44 -8.64
N VAL A 39 -22.16 3.69 -7.52
CA VAL A 39 -20.87 3.10 -7.14
C VAL A 39 -21.01 2.35 -5.83
N ASP A 40 -20.75 1.04 -5.87
CA ASP A 40 -20.65 0.19 -4.71
C ASP A 40 -19.18 -0.16 -4.49
N MET A 41 -18.63 0.30 -3.35
CA MET A 41 -17.21 0.13 -3.01
C MET A 41 -17.05 -0.92 -1.93
N PHE A 42 -16.26 -1.96 -2.21
CA PHE A 42 -16.02 -3.10 -1.34
C PHE A 42 -14.62 -3.03 -0.71
N ASP A 43 -14.54 -3.32 0.57
CA ASP A 43 -13.26 -3.52 1.25
C ASP A 43 -13.35 -4.67 2.26
N ARG A 44 -12.31 -5.51 2.33
CA ARG A 44 -12.26 -6.60 3.28
C ARG A 44 -12.13 -6.14 4.74
N LEU A 45 -11.64 -4.90 4.94
CA LEU A 45 -11.58 -4.29 6.25
C LEU A 45 -12.87 -3.50 6.54
N PRO A 46 -13.29 -3.40 7.82
CA PRO A 46 -14.38 -2.54 8.25
C PRO A 46 -14.15 -1.06 7.93
N THR A 47 -12.89 -0.67 7.74
CA THR A 47 -12.46 0.72 7.62
C THR A 47 -11.92 1.01 6.22
N PRO A 48 -12.34 2.12 5.58
CA PRO A 48 -11.87 2.50 4.24
C PRO A 48 -10.48 3.17 4.29
N PHE A 49 -10.05 3.65 3.12
CA PHE A 49 -8.88 4.47 2.82
C PHE A 49 -7.57 3.70 2.64
N GLY A 50 -7.56 2.38 2.78
CA GLY A 50 -6.41 1.53 2.48
C GLY A 50 -5.11 2.07 3.10
N LEU A 51 -4.06 2.22 2.27
CA LEU A 51 -2.75 2.69 2.75
C LEU A 51 -2.74 4.12 3.33
N VAL A 52 -3.73 4.97 3.07
CA VAL A 52 -3.78 6.28 3.75
C VAL A 52 -4.02 6.10 5.23
N ARG A 53 -4.83 5.09 5.62
CA ARG A 53 -5.05 4.74 7.02
C ARG A 53 -3.95 3.84 7.58
N ALA A 54 -3.57 2.78 6.85
CA ALA A 54 -2.76 1.69 7.36
C ALA A 54 -1.31 1.65 6.82
N GLY A 55 -0.92 2.57 5.94
CA GLY A 55 0.41 2.56 5.31
C GLY A 55 1.18 3.86 5.43
N VAL A 56 0.50 5.01 5.41
CA VAL A 56 1.15 6.32 5.65
C VAL A 56 1.61 6.38 7.09
N ALA A 57 2.87 6.80 7.30
CA ALA A 57 3.45 6.89 8.63
C ALA A 57 2.61 7.79 9.56
N PRO A 58 2.44 7.40 10.84
CA PRO A 58 1.60 8.11 11.80
C PRO A 58 1.99 9.58 12.02
N ASP A 59 3.26 9.90 11.88
CA ASP A 59 3.82 11.25 12.00
C ASP A 59 3.62 12.13 10.76
N HIS A 60 2.92 11.63 9.72
CA HIS A 60 2.56 12.37 8.49
C HIS A 60 1.07 12.74 8.39
N PRO A 61 0.48 13.47 9.34
CA PRO A 61 -0.96 13.79 9.32
C PRO A 61 -1.36 14.64 8.12
N LYS A 62 -0.45 15.43 7.55
CA LYS A 62 -0.71 16.25 6.36
C LYS A 62 -1.02 15.40 5.13
N ILE A 63 -0.32 14.29 4.95
CA ILE A 63 -0.55 13.35 3.84
C ILE A 63 -1.93 12.71 4.00
N LYS A 64 -2.31 12.34 5.24
CA LYS A 64 -3.61 11.75 5.56
C LYS A 64 -4.79 12.71 5.31
N SER A 65 -4.55 14.02 5.18
CA SER A 65 -5.61 15.02 4.92
C SER A 65 -6.37 14.81 3.60
N VAL A 66 -5.85 14.00 2.68
CA VAL A 66 -6.53 13.58 1.45
C VAL A 66 -7.87 12.87 1.73
N ILE A 67 -8.04 12.28 2.90
CA ILE A 67 -9.28 11.65 3.37
C ILE A 67 -10.47 12.58 3.22
N ARG A 68 -10.32 13.89 3.49
CA ARG A 68 -11.40 14.88 3.34
C ARG A 68 -12.00 14.92 1.92
N MET A 69 -11.24 14.57 0.90
CA MET A 69 -11.75 14.48 -0.46
C MET A 69 -12.51 13.17 -0.67
N TYR A 70 -12.02 12.07 -0.08
CA TYR A 70 -12.70 10.77 -0.13
C TYR A 70 -14.06 10.83 0.59
N GLU A 71 -14.13 11.49 1.75
CA GLU A 71 -15.39 11.74 2.49
C GLU A 71 -16.42 12.50 1.63
N LYS A 72 -15.98 13.51 0.86
CA LYS A 72 -16.87 14.23 -0.07
C LYS A 72 -17.38 13.34 -1.21
N THR A 73 -16.57 12.37 -1.63
CA THR A 73 -16.99 11.39 -2.65
C THR A 73 -17.99 10.41 -2.05
N ALA A 74 -17.73 9.90 -0.84
CA ALA A 74 -18.60 8.98 -0.15
C ALA A 74 -19.96 9.61 0.26
N ALA A 75 -20.02 10.93 0.38
CA ALA A 75 -21.27 11.66 0.69
C ALA A 75 -22.17 11.95 -0.54
N ARG A 76 -21.77 11.49 -1.74
CA ARG A 76 -22.58 11.69 -2.96
C ARG A 76 -23.71 10.68 -3.02
N ASP A 77 -24.85 11.12 -3.55
CA ASP A 77 -25.95 10.23 -3.88
C ASP A 77 -25.50 9.16 -4.88
N GLY A 78 -25.88 7.92 -4.65
CA GLY A 78 -25.47 6.76 -5.48
C GLY A 78 -24.12 6.15 -5.10
N PHE A 79 -23.46 6.60 -4.01
CA PHE A 79 -22.29 5.92 -3.44
C PHE A 79 -22.72 5.05 -2.27
N GLN A 80 -22.24 3.81 -2.27
CA GLN A 80 -22.37 2.88 -1.14
C GLN A 80 -21.01 2.28 -0.78
N PHE A 81 -20.78 2.00 0.51
CA PHE A 81 -19.60 1.35 1.02
C PHE A 81 -19.97 0.04 1.70
N PHE A 82 -19.27 -1.01 1.36
CA PHE A 82 -19.39 -2.36 1.91
C PHE A 82 -18.05 -2.75 2.54
N GLY A 83 -17.80 -2.28 3.74
CA GLY A 83 -16.65 -2.68 4.56
C GLY A 83 -16.87 -4.04 5.18
N ASN A 84 -15.78 -4.73 5.60
CA ASN A 84 -15.79 -6.08 6.12
C ASN A 84 -16.34 -7.12 5.11
N VAL A 85 -16.20 -6.83 3.80
CA VAL A 85 -16.61 -7.71 2.69
C VAL A 85 -15.43 -8.03 1.81
N GLU A 86 -15.02 -9.27 1.79
CA GLU A 86 -13.91 -9.76 0.99
C GLU A 86 -14.41 -10.35 -0.33
N VAL A 87 -14.08 -9.68 -1.44
CA VAL A 87 -14.33 -10.20 -2.77
C VAL A 87 -13.41 -11.41 -3.02
N GLY A 88 -14.01 -12.52 -3.45
CA GLY A 88 -13.36 -13.83 -3.51
C GLY A 88 -13.77 -14.78 -2.38
N ARG A 89 -14.28 -14.26 -1.25
CA ARG A 89 -14.81 -15.02 -0.13
C ARG A 89 -16.32 -14.78 0.08
N ASP A 90 -16.68 -13.53 0.34
CA ASP A 90 -18.06 -13.15 0.68
C ASP A 90 -18.90 -12.85 -0.56
N VAL A 91 -18.27 -12.31 -1.59
CA VAL A 91 -18.82 -12.06 -2.93
C VAL A 91 -17.79 -12.51 -3.96
N HIS A 92 -18.21 -13.23 -5.00
CA HIS A 92 -17.33 -13.70 -6.07
C HIS A 92 -17.37 -12.78 -7.30
N ALA A 93 -16.35 -12.85 -8.16
CA ALA A 93 -16.24 -12.01 -9.34
C ALA A 93 -17.44 -12.17 -10.29
N ASP A 94 -17.89 -13.41 -10.55
CA ASP A 94 -19.06 -13.73 -11.37
C ASP A 94 -20.38 -13.16 -10.82
N GLU A 95 -20.46 -12.96 -9.52
CA GLU A 95 -21.62 -12.34 -8.87
C GLU A 95 -21.62 -10.83 -8.99
N LEU A 96 -20.42 -10.25 -9.09
CA LEU A 96 -20.28 -8.82 -9.44
C LEU A 96 -20.67 -8.61 -10.91
N ASP A 97 -20.24 -9.49 -11.83
CA ASP A 97 -20.58 -9.41 -13.26
C ASP A 97 -22.11 -9.47 -13.51
N ALA A 98 -22.83 -10.18 -12.66
CA ALA A 98 -24.27 -10.27 -12.75
C ALA A 98 -25.02 -8.99 -12.32
N ARG A 99 -24.36 -8.10 -11.55
CA ARG A 99 -24.98 -6.93 -10.89
C ARG A 99 -24.44 -5.59 -11.35
N TYR A 100 -23.25 -5.57 -11.92
CA TYR A 100 -22.53 -4.34 -12.30
C TYR A 100 -22.15 -4.37 -13.79
N HIS A 101 -22.26 -3.21 -14.43
CA HIS A 101 -21.83 -3.02 -15.80
C HIS A 101 -20.30 -2.87 -15.89
N ALA A 102 -19.69 -2.44 -14.80
CA ALA A 102 -18.23 -2.34 -14.67
C ALA A 102 -17.76 -2.77 -13.27
N VAL A 103 -16.65 -3.53 -13.23
CA VAL A 103 -15.93 -3.89 -12.02
C VAL A 103 -14.53 -3.30 -12.09
N ILE A 104 -14.17 -2.47 -11.13
CA ILE A 104 -12.85 -1.82 -11.04
C ILE A 104 -12.05 -2.48 -9.91
N TYR A 105 -10.96 -3.16 -10.25
CA TYR A 105 -10.04 -3.73 -9.28
C TYR A 105 -9.04 -2.68 -8.82
N ALA A 106 -9.15 -2.26 -7.54
CA ALA A 106 -8.39 -1.19 -6.91
C ALA A 106 -7.74 -1.61 -5.58
N TYR A 107 -7.62 -2.93 -5.32
CA TYR A 107 -7.22 -3.50 -4.03
C TYR A 107 -5.70 -3.44 -3.74
N GLY A 108 -4.93 -2.83 -4.64
CA GLY A 108 -3.51 -2.56 -4.42
C GLY A 108 -2.61 -3.80 -4.48
N THR A 109 -1.56 -3.81 -3.68
CA THR A 109 -0.59 -4.92 -3.60
C THR A 109 -0.33 -5.22 -2.13
N ALA A 110 -0.56 -6.47 -1.72
CA ALA A 110 -0.63 -6.85 -0.31
C ALA A 110 0.58 -7.65 0.19
N THR A 111 1.48 -8.11 -0.70
CA THR A 111 2.65 -8.90 -0.33
C THR A 111 3.94 -8.19 -0.72
N ASP A 112 5.05 -8.65 -0.14
CA ASP A 112 6.38 -8.12 -0.40
C ASP A 112 7.19 -9.03 -1.32
N ARG A 113 8.16 -8.43 -2.01
CA ARG A 113 9.17 -9.18 -2.74
C ARG A 113 10.14 -9.81 -1.76
N GLN A 114 10.66 -10.97 -2.13
CA GLN A 114 11.72 -11.66 -1.40
C GLN A 114 13.11 -11.28 -1.95
N LEU A 115 14.11 -11.30 -1.07
CA LEU A 115 15.51 -11.10 -1.43
C LEU A 115 16.09 -12.33 -2.17
N GLY A 116 15.60 -13.52 -1.81
CA GLY A 116 16.09 -14.79 -2.34
C GLY A 116 17.49 -15.14 -1.83
N ILE A 117 17.84 -14.74 -0.62
CA ILE A 117 19.14 -14.99 0.01
C ILE A 117 19.01 -15.99 1.16
N PRO A 118 20.10 -16.72 1.52
CA PRO A 118 20.09 -17.59 2.68
C PRO A 118 19.71 -16.85 3.97
N GLY A 119 18.88 -17.47 4.80
CA GLY A 119 18.46 -16.94 6.10
C GLY A 119 17.38 -15.85 6.05
N GLU A 120 16.83 -15.56 4.86
CA GLU A 120 15.76 -14.54 4.71
C GLU A 120 14.53 -14.81 5.57
N ASP A 121 14.22 -16.08 5.85
CA ASP A 121 13.04 -16.51 6.59
C ASP A 121 13.30 -16.70 8.09
N LEU A 122 14.48 -16.34 8.60
CA LEU A 122 14.77 -16.42 10.02
C LEU A 122 13.86 -15.48 10.83
N PRO A 123 13.35 -15.89 12.01
CA PRO A 123 12.71 -15.01 12.96
C PRO A 123 13.56 -13.75 13.23
N GLY A 124 12.98 -12.56 13.11
CA GLY A 124 13.68 -11.27 13.14
C GLY A 124 13.95 -10.70 11.74
N SER A 125 13.69 -11.46 10.67
CA SER A 125 13.68 -10.94 9.29
C SER A 125 12.24 -10.82 8.79
N HIS A 126 11.78 -9.60 8.60
CA HIS A 126 10.38 -9.31 8.25
C HIS A 126 10.29 -8.42 7.00
N ALA A 127 9.14 -8.47 6.33
CA ALA A 127 8.80 -7.46 5.35
C ALA A 127 8.58 -6.09 6.04
N ALA A 128 9.03 -5.02 5.43
CA ALA A 128 8.78 -3.67 5.96
C ALA A 128 7.29 -3.36 6.05
N THR A 129 6.47 -3.90 5.14
CA THR A 129 5.00 -3.78 5.18
C THR A 129 4.39 -4.37 6.44
N THR A 130 4.88 -5.51 6.92
CA THR A 130 4.42 -6.11 8.18
C THR A 130 4.64 -5.13 9.33
N PHE A 131 5.81 -4.49 9.39
CA PHE A 131 6.14 -3.51 10.42
C PHE A 131 5.32 -2.22 10.28
N VAL A 132 5.14 -1.72 9.03
CA VAL A 132 4.31 -0.54 8.72
C VAL A 132 2.86 -0.76 9.12
N ASN A 133 2.29 -1.90 8.78
CA ASN A 133 0.91 -2.24 9.12
C ASN A 133 0.74 -2.43 10.64
N TRP A 134 1.72 -3.02 11.31
CA TRP A 134 1.73 -3.22 12.75
C TRP A 134 1.69 -1.88 13.51
N TYR A 135 2.55 -0.92 13.20
CA TYR A 135 2.51 0.37 13.89
C TYR A 135 1.32 1.25 13.48
N ASN A 136 0.66 0.94 12.35
CA ASN A 136 -0.54 1.62 11.90
C ASN A 136 -1.85 0.96 12.37
N ALA A 137 -1.80 -0.02 13.28
CA ALA A 137 -2.97 -0.71 13.82
C ALA A 137 -3.78 -1.50 12.78
N HIS A 138 -3.12 -2.09 11.78
CA HIS A 138 -3.80 -2.95 10.82
C HIS A 138 -4.17 -4.28 11.48
N PRO A 139 -5.44 -4.75 11.42
CA PRO A 139 -5.91 -5.91 12.19
C PRO A 139 -5.11 -7.19 11.96
N ASP A 140 -4.72 -7.46 10.71
CA ASP A 140 -3.97 -8.68 10.37
C ASP A 140 -2.55 -8.71 10.99
N PHE A 141 -2.07 -7.58 11.47
CA PHE A 141 -0.69 -7.43 11.97
C PHE A 141 -0.62 -7.02 13.44
N ALA A 142 -1.76 -6.85 14.12
CA ALA A 142 -1.80 -6.40 15.52
C ALA A 142 -1.10 -7.35 16.49
N ASP A 143 -1.10 -8.64 16.20
CA ASP A 143 -0.51 -9.70 17.05
C ASP A 143 0.96 -10.00 16.73
N TYR A 144 1.58 -9.25 15.79
CA TYR A 144 3.01 -9.41 15.52
C TYR A 144 3.85 -8.91 16.71
N ASP A 145 4.88 -9.68 17.04
CA ASP A 145 5.89 -9.32 18.04
C ASP A 145 7.24 -9.11 17.35
N PHE A 146 7.78 -7.90 17.47
CA PHE A 146 9.09 -7.54 16.93
C PHE A 146 10.12 -7.46 18.05
N ASP A 147 11.16 -8.30 17.98
CA ASP A 147 12.29 -8.23 18.92
C ASP A 147 13.11 -6.95 18.65
N LEU A 148 12.77 -5.89 19.37
CA LEU A 148 13.45 -4.60 19.33
C LEU A 148 14.52 -4.46 20.44
N SER A 149 14.91 -5.55 21.11
CA SER A 149 15.90 -5.53 22.19
C SER A 149 17.34 -5.38 21.70
N HIS A 150 17.61 -5.68 20.45
CA HIS A 150 18.94 -5.60 19.85
C HIS A 150 19.37 -4.16 19.59
N ARG A 151 20.69 -3.94 19.62
CA ARG A 151 21.28 -2.61 19.43
C ARG A 151 21.13 -2.10 18.00
N ARG A 152 21.05 -3.00 16.99
CA ARG A 152 21.00 -2.62 15.59
C ARG A 152 19.81 -3.25 14.86
N ALA A 153 19.11 -2.42 14.09
CA ALA A 153 18.14 -2.82 13.07
C ALA A 153 18.67 -2.47 11.67
N VAL A 154 18.39 -3.32 10.69
CA VAL A 154 18.78 -3.11 9.30
C VAL A 154 17.53 -3.01 8.42
N VAL A 155 17.41 -1.93 7.66
CA VAL A 155 16.35 -1.69 6.68
C VAL A 155 16.94 -1.87 5.28
N VAL A 156 16.45 -2.85 4.53
CA VAL A 156 16.93 -3.15 3.17
C VAL A 156 16.06 -2.44 2.15
N GLY A 157 16.59 -1.41 1.53
CA GLY A 157 15.91 -0.56 0.56
C GLY A 157 16.17 0.92 0.85
N ASN A 158 16.08 1.75 -0.18
CA ASN A 158 16.35 3.20 -0.10
C ASN A 158 15.23 4.02 -0.78
N GLY A 159 13.98 3.69 -0.48
CA GLY A 159 12.77 4.43 -0.85
C GLY A 159 12.02 4.97 0.38
N ASN A 160 10.91 5.67 0.16
CA ASN A 160 10.14 6.35 1.21
C ASN A 160 9.73 5.43 2.36
N VAL A 161 9.28 4.20 2.07
CA VAL A 161 8.92 3.23 3.13
C VAL A 161 10.13 2.89 4.02
N ALA A 162 11.33 2.81 3.44
CA ALA A 162 12.54 2.57 4.24
C ALA A 162 12.86 3.79 5.13
N ALA A 163 12.64 5.01 4.64
CA ALA A 163 12.77 6.24 5.45
C ALA A 163 11.73 6.27 6.57
N ASP A 164 10.46 5.98 6.27
CA ASP A 164 9.38 5.91 7.27
C ASP A 164 9.71 4.92 8.38
N VAL A 165 10.12 3.71 8.01
CA VAL A 165 10.49 2.66 8.98
C VAL A 165 11.67 3.10 9.84
N ALA A 166 12.73 3.66 9.22
CA ALA A 166 13.89 4.13 9.97
C ALA A 166 13.52 5.26 10.93
N ARG A 167 12.67 6.19 10.50
CA ARG A 167 12.17 7.30 11.32
C ARG A 167 11.32 6.79 12.48
N MET A 168 10.34 5.92 12.23
CA MET A 168 9.47 5.37 13.28
C MET A 168 10.27 4.62 14.36
N VAL A 169 11.32 3.87 14.00
CA VAL A 169 12.22 3.23 14.96
C VAL A 169 13.06 4.26 15.72
N ALA A 170 13.36 5.41 15.10
CA ALA A 170 14.19 6.45 15.70
C ALA A 170 13.42 7.39 16.63
N LEU A 171 12.11 7.57 16.44
CA LEU A 171 11.28 8.52 17.20
C LEU A 171 11.26 8.20 18.70
N PRO A 172 11.31 9.23 19.57
CA PRO A 172 11.12 9.07 21.01
C PRO A 172 9.63 8.89 21.37
N ARG A 173 9.36 8.33 22.54
CA ARG A 173 8.00 8.13 23.08
C ARG A 173 7.15 9.41 22.97
N ALA A 174 7.70 10.54 23.37
CA ALA A 174 6.96 11.80 23.39
C ALA A 174 6.43 12.24 22.02
N GLU A 175 7.15 11.91 20.94
CA GLU A 175 6.71 12.19 19.56
C GLU A 175 5.70 11.14 19.10
N LEU A 176 5.95 9.84 19.35
CA LEU A 176 5.01 8.76 19.01
C LEU A 176 3.64 8.97 19.65
N GLU A 177 3.57 9.40 20.92
CA GLU A 177 2.34 9.66 21.66
C GLU A 177 1.55 10.87 21.15
N THR A 178 2.05 11.66 20.21
CA THR A 178 1.30 12.73 19.55
C THR A 178 0.63 12.30 18.24
N THR A 179 0.81 11.05 17.83
CA THR A 179 0.40 10.51 16.55
C THR A 179 -0.73 9.49 16.69
N ASP A 180 -1.20 8.96 15.54
CA ASP A 180 -2.13 7.83 15.49
C ASP A 180 -1.44 6.45 15.46
N THR A 181 -0.20 6.35 15.96
CA THR A 181 0.53 5.08 16.13
C THR A 181 -0.24 4.14 17.06
N ALA A 182 -0.28 2.86 16.75
CA ALA A 182 -0.93 1.87 17.61
C ALA A 182 -0.28 1.81 19.00
N ASP A 183 -1.08 1.65 20.06
CA ASP A 183 -0.60 1.67 21.45
C ASP A 183 0.46 0.60 21.72
N HIS A 184 0.25 -0.63 21.22
CA HIS A 184 1.23 -1.71 21.33
C HIS A 184 2.57 -1.37 20.65
N ALA A 185 2.52 -0.61 19.54
CA ALA A 185 3.71 -0.18 18.84
C ALA A 185 4.43 0.96 19.58
N ILE A 186 3.69 1.91 20.18
CA ILE A 186 4.27 2.95 21.02
C ILE A 186 5.07 2.31 22.16
N GLU A 187 4.47 1.35 22.88
CA GLU A 187 5.12 0.67 24.00
C GLU A 187 6.39 -0.07 23.57
N ALA A 188 6.34 -0.82 22.47
CA ALA A 188 7.48 -1.55 21.95
C ALA A 188 8.59 -0.63 21.43
N LEU A 189 8.27 0.40 20.64
CA LEU A 189 9.24 1.35 20.10
C LEU A 189 9.89 2.19 21.19
N ALA A 190 9.11 2.65 22.18
CA ALA A 190 9.62 3.46 23.28
C ALA A 190 10.55 2.69 24.21
N SER A 191 10.34 1.37 24.38
CA SER A 191 11.19 0.48 25.16
C SER A 191 12.32 -0.17 24.34
N SER A 192 12.44 0.19 23.07
CA SER A 192 13.41 -0.39 22.13
C SER A 192 14.86 -0.19 22.59
N GLY A 193 15.66 -1.26 22.48
CA GLY A 193 17.11 -1.26 22.65
C GLY A 193 17.87 -0.80 21.40
N VAL A 194 17.18 -0.50 20.31
CA VAL A 194 17.80 -0.10 19.04
C VAL A 194 18.45 1.29 19.17
N GLU A 195 19.76 1.34 18.98
CA GLU A 195 20.58 2.56 18.95
C GLU A 195 21.03 2.91 17.53
N GLU A 196 21.06 1.94 16.63
CA GLU A 196 21.51 2.13 15.25
C GLU A 196 20.54 1.52 14.26
N ILE A 197 20.10 2.33 13.31
CA ILE A 197 19.24 1.93 12.19
C ILE A 197 20.06 2.06 10.89
N VAL A 198 20.43 0.93 10.26
CA VAL A 198 21.21 0.93 9.01
C VAL A 198 20.27 0.77 7.83
N VAL A 199 20.25 1.74 6.93
CA VAL A 199 19.44 1.71 5.70
C VAL A 199 20.34 1.37 4.53
N LEU A 200 20.06 0.25 3.84
CA LEU A 200 20.88 -0.28 2.75
C LEU A 200 20.31 0.06 1.38
N GLY A 201 21.07 0.76 0.56
CA GLY A 201 20.80 1.00 -0.85
C GLY A 201 21.75 0.21 -1.76
N ARG A 202 21.21 -0.68 -2.60
CA ARG A 202 22.05 -1.49 -3.52
C ARG A 202 22.76 -0.68 -4.60
N ARG A 203 22.27 0.53 -4.90
CA ARG A 203 22.85 1.47 -5.85
C ARG A 203 23.38 2.69 -5.11
N GLY A 204 23.96 3.63 -5.87
CA GLY A 204 24.54 4.84 -5.34
C GLY A 204 23.52 5.90 -4.92
N PRO A 205 23.99 7.02 -4.34
CA PRO A 205 23.12 8.10 -3.86
C PRO A 205 22.28 8.74 -4.97
N ALA A 206 22.79 8.79 -6.21
CA ALA A 206 22.07 9.34 -7.37
C ALA A 206 20.86 8.48 -7.80
N GLN A 207 20.80 7.22 -7.40
CA GLN A 207 19.73 6.27 -7.71
C GLN A 207 18.84 5.98 -6.49
N ALA A 208 19.00 6.70 -5.39
CA ALA A 208 18.12 6.59 -4.23
C ALA A 208 16.68 7.03 -4.60
N ALA A 209 15.69 6.25 -4.15
CA ALA A 209 14.30 6.41 -4.53
C ALA A 209 13.46 7.22 -3.52
N PHE A 210 14.11 7.89 -2.58
CA PHE A 210 13.46 8.79 -1.64
C PHE A 210 12.91 10.03 -2.34
N THR A 211 11.78 10.55 -1.87
CA THR A 211 11.42 11.95 -2.14
C THR A 211 12.24 12.91 -1.29
N ASN A 212 12.45 14.14 -1.75
CA ASN A 212 13.28 15.10 -1.02
C ASN A 212 12.76 15.43 0.39
N PRO A 213 11.43 15.56 0.64
CA PRO A 213 10.92 15.76 2.00
C PRO A 213 11.32 14.63 2.94
N GLU A 214 11.12 13.36 2.55
CA GLU A 214 11.43 12.18 3.37
C GLU A 214 12.91 12.12 3.78
N VAL A 215 13.82 12.45 2.84
CA VAL A 215 15.26 12.51 3.15
C VAL A 215 15.56 13.61 4.16
N ARG A 216 14.95 14.80 4.01
CA ARG A 216 15.19 15.93 4.93
C ARG A 216 14.76 15.61 6.34
N GLU A 217 13.60 14.96 6.50
CA GLU A 217 13.05 14.58 7.80
C GLU A 217 13.98 13.63 8.57
N LEU A 218 14.72 12.74 7.88
CA LEU A 218 15.76 11.92 8.54
C LEU A 218 16.86 12.77 9.18
N GLY A 219 17.17 13.93 8.62
CA GLY A 219 18.17 14.87 9.15
C GLY A 219 17.63 15.81 10.24
N GLU A 220 16.33 15.76 10.54
CA GLU A 220 15.63 16.62 11.52
C GLU A 220 15.22 15.86 12.79
N LEU A 221 15.55 14.55 12.90
CA LEU A 221 15.22 13.72 14.04
C LEU A 221 15.82 14.29 15.33
N THR A 222 15.00 14.38 16.38
CA THR A 222 15.41 15.00 17.65
C THR A 222 16.39 14.15 18.45
N GLU A 223 16.19 12.82 18.47
CA GLU A 223 17.00 11.86 19.24
C GLU A 223 17.88 10.94 18.38
N ALA A 224 18.01 11.22 17.08
CA ALA A 224 18.88 10.43 16.22
C ALA A 224 19.75 11.32 15.34
N ASP A 225 21.05 10.96 15.24
CA ASP A 225 21.97 11.53 14.26
C ASP A 225 21.78 10.83 12.90
N ILE A 226 21.81 11.58 11.80
CA ILE A 226 21.95 11.02 10.46
C ILE A 226 23.44 10.90 10.11
N VAL A 227 23.84 9.74 9.63
CA VAL A 227 25.27 9.44 9.32
C VAL A 227 25.36 8.86 7.92
N ILE A 228 26.25 9.43 7.12
CA ILE A 228 26.66 8.89 5.80
C ILE A 228 28.18 8.96 5.76
N ASP A 229 28.83 7.82 5.46
CA ASP A 229 30.28 7.83 5.24
C ASP A 229 30.60 8.68 3.99
N PRO A 230 31.46 9.70 4.09
CA PRO A 230 31.84 10.51 2.94
C PRO A 230 32.38 9.69 1.75
N ALA A 231 33.01 8.54 2.01
CA ALA A 231 33.50 7.65 0.97
C ALA A 231 32.35 7.01 0.14
N GLU A 232 31.17 6.87 0.70
CA GLU A 232 29.99 6.34 -0.02
C GLU A 232 29.30 7.42 -0.89
N MET A 233 29.71 8.68 -0.77
CA MET A 233 29.27 9.78 -1.62
C MET A 233 30.11 9.95 -2.90
N GLU A 234 31.17 9.16 -3.06
CA GLU A 234 31.95 9.14 -4.30
C GLU A 234 31.09 8.57 -5.44
N LEU A 235 30.77 9.43 -6.40
CA LEU A 235 29.97 9.03 -7.56
C LEU A 235 30.86 8.37 -8.62
N ASP A 236 30.38 7.30 -9.20
CA ASP A 236 30.94 6.72 -10.44
C ASP A 236 30.68 7.64 -11.65
N ASP A 237 31.38 7.37 -12.77
CA ASP A 237 31.31 8.22 -13.96
C ASP A 237 29.90 8.24 -14.59
N ALA A 238 29.17 7.10 -14.58
CA ALA A 238 27.82 7.02 -15.12
C ALA A 238 26.83 7.82 -14.27
N SER A 239 26.93 7.75 -12.93
CA SER A 239 26.11 8.53 -12.01
C SER A 239 26.39 10.03 -12.15
N ARG A 240 27.65 10.44 -12.33
CA ARG A 240 27.98 11.86 -12.62
C ARG A 240 27.35 12.32 -13.92
N ALA A 241 27.55 11.55 -15.01
CA ALA A 241 26.99 11.89 -16.31
C ALA A 241 25.44 11.97 -16.26
N TYR A 242 24.78 11.06 -15.53
CA TYR A 242 23.33 11.11 -15.33
C TYR A 242 22.92 12.41 -14.63
N LEU A 243 23.56 12.78 -13.52
CA LEU A 243 23.22 14.00 -12.77
C LEU A 243 23.42 15.30 -13.58
N GLU A 244 24.35 15.29 -14.54
CA GLU A 244 24.62 16.41 -15.44
C GLU A 244 23.70 16.46 -16.66
N SER A 245 23.03 15.34 -16.97
CA SER A 245 22.17 15.23 -18.15
C SER A 245 20.84 15.98 -18.00
N ASP A 246 20.22 16.31 -19.14
CA ASP A 246 18.87 16.89 -19.19
C ASP A 246 17.78 15.88 -18.77
N ASP A 247 18.07 14.58 -18.83
CA ASP A 247 17.16 13.48 -18.44
C ASP A 247 17.19 13.21 -16.94
N CYS A 248 18.05 13.91 -16.16
CA CYS A 248 18.13 13.73 -14.72
C CYS A 248 16.86 14.20 -14.03
N ASP A 249 16.24 13.28 -13.25
CA ASP A 249 15.16 13.66 -12.34
C ASP A 249 15.67 14.72 -11.34
N PRO A 250 15.04 15.91 -11.26
CA PRO A 250 15.40 16.93 -10.29
C PRO A 250 15.43 16.43 -8.84
N THR A 251 14.60 15.42 -8.52
CA THR A 251 14.58 14.76 -7.21
C THR A 251 15.91 14.06 -6.91
N SER A 252 16.48 13.35 -7.88
CA SER A 252 17.77 12.67 -7.74
C SER A 252 18.92 13.66 -7.47
N ARG A 253 18.98 14.76 -8.24
CA ARG A 253 19.97 15.81 -8.05
C ARG A 253 19.87 16.41 -6.65
N ARG A 254 18.65 16.73 -6.22
CA ARG A 254 18.42 17.31 -4.91
C ARG A 254 18.73 16.35 -3.76
N ASN A 255 18.45 15.05 -3.93
CA ASN A 255 18.80 14.03 -2.95
C ASN A 255 20.32 13.96 -2.74
N VAL A 256 21.10 13.96 -3.82
CA VAL A 256 22.58 13.95 -3.73
C VAL A 256 23.10 15.17 -2.99
N GLU A 257 22.53 16.37 -3.22
CA GLU A 257 22.89 17.58 -2.47
C GLU A 257 22.62 17.41 -0.97
N ILE A 258 21.44 16.87 -0.60
CA ILE A 258 21.08 16.64 0.81
C ILE A 258 21.99 15.58 1.44
N PHE A 259 22.27 14.47 0.75
CA PHE A 259 23.20 13.47 1.25
C PHE A 259 24.63 14.00 1.43
N THR A 260 25.09 14.86 0.51
CA THR A 260 26.39 15.53 0.64
C THR A 260 26.44 16.44 1.87
N GLU A 261 25.35 17.16 2.13
CA GLU A 261 25.21 17.94 3.36
C GLU A 261 25.28 17.01 4.59
N PHE A 262 24.52 15.91 4.60
CA PHE A 262 24.50 14.95 5.73
C PHE A 262 25.86 14.29 5.96
N SER A 263 26.58 13.91 4.90
CA SER A 263 27.90 13.29 5.01
C SER A 263 28.97 14.22 5.59
N SER A 264 28.73 15.53 5.54
CA SER A 264 29.63 16.55 6.12
C SER A 264 29.25 16.99 7.54
N ARG A 265 28.11 16.51 8.07
CA ARG A 265 27.69 16.82 9.45
C ARG A 265 28.51 16.05 10.46
N GLU A 266 28.97 16.72 11.50
CA GLU A 266 29.50 16.07 12.68
C GLU A 266 28.33 15.55 13.54
N PRO A 267 28.33 14.27 13.96
CA PRO A 267 27.31 13.75 14.86
C PRO A 267 27.24 14.53 16.17
N GLU A 268 26.03 14.84 16.60
CA GLU A 268 25.78 15.56 17.88
C GLU A 268 25.90 14.63 19.10
N GLY A 269 26.01 13.32 18.87
CA GLY A 269 26.07 12.30 19.91
C GLY A 269 24.70 11.99 20.52
N LYS A 270 23.66 12.05 19.68
CA LYS A 270 22.31 11.67 20.07
C LYS A 270 22.23 10.19 20.46
N ARG A 271 21.15 9.81 21.16
CA ARG A 271 20.96 8.43 21.65
C ARG A 271 20.97 7.40 20.54
N LYS A 272 20.39 7.74 19.38
CA LYS A 272 20.28 6.86 18.21
C LYS A 272 21.04 7.44 17.02
N ARG A 273 21.25 6.61 16.02
CA ARG A 273 21.75 7.06 14.69
C ARG A 273 21.07 6.31 13.56
N VAL A 274 20.77 7.02 12.51
CA VAL A 274 20.34 6.46 11.22
C VAL A 274 21.55 6.51 10.28
N VAL A 275 21.99 5.36 9.82
CA VAL A 275 23.17 5.22 8.95
C VAL A 275 22.69 4.85 7.56
N LEU A 276 22.90 5.74 6.58
CA LEU A 276 22.60 5.43 5.18
C LEU A 276 23.84 4.81 4.52
N ARG A 277 23.68 3.65 3.92
CA ARG A 277 24.73 2.92 3.20
C ARG A 277 24.33 2.78 1.73
N PHE A 278 25.23 3.19 0.84
CA PHE A 278 25.05 3.11 -0.60
C PHE A 278 25.93 2.00 -1.21
N CYS A 279 25.56 1.54 -2.40
CA CYS A 279 26.23 0.44 -3.08
C CYS A 279 26.42 -0.80 -2.18
N ALA A 280 25.44 -1.09 -1.33
CA ALA A 280 25.44 -2.19 -0.40
C ALA A 280 24.21 -3.08 -0.58
N SER A 281 24.40 -4.38 -0.75
CA SER A 281 23.33 -5.38 -0.90
C SER A 281 23.42 -6.44 0.17
N PRO A 282 22.30 -6.91 0.74
CA PRO A 282 22.31 -8.09 1.60
C PRO A 282 22.66 -9.32 0.76
N VAL A 283 23.48 -10.22 1.32
CA VAL A 283 23.94 -11.46 0.69
C VAL A 283 23.48 -12.69 1.45
N GLU A 284 23.45 -12.59 2.77
CA GLU A 284 23.05 -13.67 3.67
C GLU A 284 22.59 -13.06 5.01
N ILE A 285 21.57 -13.65 5.60
CA ILE A 285 21.17 -13.38 6.99
C ILE A 285 21.58 -14.61 7.82
N LYS A 286 22.30 -14.40 8.91
CA LYS A 286 22.83 -15.48 9.75
C LYS A 286 22.19 -15.46 11.14
N GLY A 287 22.15 -16.64 11.75
CA GLY A 287 21.75 -16.82 13.14
C GLY A 287 21.34 -18.26 13.43
N ASP A 288 21.29 -18.60 14.71
CA ASP A 288 20.82 -19.90 15.18
C ASP A 288 19.38 -19.74 15.71
N GLY A 289 18.41 -20.07 14.86
CA GLY A 289 16.97 -19.98 15.16
C GLY A 289 16.37 -18.58 15.09
N LYS A 290 17.17 -17.51 15.01
CA LYS A 290 16.75 -16.12 14.78
C LYS A 290 17.89 -15.30 14.17
N VAL A 291 17.58 -14.10 13.67
CA VAL A 291 18.59 -13.17 13.14
C VAL A 291 19.59 -12.78 14.22
N GLU A 292 20.89 -12.93 13.92
CA GLU A 292 22.00 -12.48 14.75
C GLU A 292 22.95 -11.55 13.99
N SER A 293 23.05 -11.72 12.66
CA SER A 293 23.83 -10.83 11.80
C SER A 293 23.30 -10.85 10.35
N ILE A 294 23.73 -9.85 9.57
CA ILE A 294 23.53 -9.79 8.13
C ILE A 294 24.87 -9.57 7.45
N VAL A 295 25.15 -10.39 6.41
CA VAL A 295 26.30 -10.18 5.53
C VAL A 295 25.88 -9.27 4.38
N ILE A 296 26.58 -8.15 4.22
CA ILE A 296 26.39 -7.23 3.11
C ILE A 296 27.56 -7.34 2.13
N GLY A 297 27.24 -7.23 0.84
CA GLY A 297 28.20 -7.17 -0.26
C GLY A 297 28.35 -5.75 -0.77
N ARG A 298 29.58 -5.33 -1.06
CA ARG A 298 29.87 -4.08 -1.77
C ARG A 298 29.51 -4.24 -3.24
N ASN A 299 28.83 -3.26 -3.81
CA ASN A 299 28.49 -3.20 -5.23
C ASN A 299 29.33 -2.16 -5.96
N GLU A 300 29.64 -2.42 -7.21
CA GLU A 300 30.04 -1.43 -8.19
C GLU A 300 28.88 -1.12 -9.14
N LEU A 301 28.80 0.10 -9.65
CA LEU A 301 27.78 0.48 -10.60
C LEU A 301 28.29 0.39 -12.02
N TYR A 302 27.44 0.01 -12.94
CA TYR A 302 27.72 -0.03 -14.36
C TYR A 302 26.46 0.31 -15.17
N GLU A 303 26.66 0.85 -16.36
CA GLU A 303 25.59 1.10 -17.31
C GLU A 303 25.34 -0.18 -18.14
N ASP A 304 24.06 -0.63 -18.18
CA ASP A 304 23.70 -1.76 -19.03
C ASP A 304 23.52 -1.35 -20.50
N GLY A 305 23.33 -2.32 -21.40
CA GLY A 305 23.18 -2.06 -22.83
C GLY A 305 21.95 -1.22 -23.21
N ALA A 306 21.06 -0.91 -22.28
CA ALA A 306 19.89 -0.04 -22.45
C ALA A 306 20.09 1.35 -21.79
N GLY A 307 21.26 1.67 -21.28
CA GLY A 307 21.57 2.93 -20.61
C GLY A 307 21.12 3.01 -19.15
N ALA A 308 20.68 1.89 -18.56
CA ALA A 308 20.26 1.88 -17.16
C ALA A 308 21.43 1.57 -16.22
N ILE A 309 21.58 2.35 -15.16
CA ILE A 309 22.61 2.12 -14.13
C ILE A 309 22.21 0.95 -13.25
N ARG A 310 23.04 -0.10 -13.26
CA ARG A 310 22.87 -1.36 -12.52
C ARG A 310 23.96 -1.52 -11.46
N ALA A 311 23.68 -2.38 -10.50
CA ALA A 311 24.63 -2.77 -9.47
C ALA A 311 25.14 -4.19 -9.70
N ARG A 312 26.45 -4.40 -9.54
CA ARG A 312 27.12 -5.69 -9.62
C ARG A 312 27.93 -5.91 -8.35
N ASP A 313 27.82 -7.10 -7.78
CA ASP A 313 28.57 -7.51 -6.58
C ASP A 313 30.09 -7.58 -6.88
N THR A 314 30.89 -6.93 -6.04
CA THR A 314 32.36 -6.94 -6.16
C THR A 314 33.01 -8.16 -5.52
N GLY A 315 32.28 -8.90 -4.69
CA GLY A 315 32.80 -9.98 -3.86
C GLY A 315 33.32 -9.54 -2.49
N GLU A 316 33.41 -8.24 -2.22
CA GLU A 316 33.73 -7.73 -0.89
C GLU A 316 32.57 -7.94 0.08
N ARG A 317 32.89 -8.32 1.32
CA ARG A 317 31.89 -8.66 2.36
C ARG A 317 32.17 -7.93 3.66
N GLU A 318 31.07 -7.50 4.28
CA GLU A 318 31.04 -6.97 5.63
C GLU A 318 29.94 -7.69 6.40
N GLU A 319 30.16 -8.07 7.64
CA GLU A 319 29.16 -8.68 8.50
C GLU A 319 28.75 -7.65 9.58
N LEU A 320 27.44 -7.40 9.68
CA LEU A 320 26.85 -6.50 10.67
C LEU A 320 26.04 -7.31 11.68
N GLU A 321 26.41 -7.29 12.93
CA GLU A 321 25.57 -7.81 14.02
C GLU A 321 24.27 -7.02 14.09
N CYS A 322 23.14 -7.70 14.05
CA CYS A 322 21.78 -7.10 14.15
C CYS A 322 20.77 -8.16 14.60
N GLY A 323 19.66 -7.75 15.15
CA GLY A 323 18.59 -8.68 15.54
C GLY A 323 17.30 -8.47 14.78
N LEU A 324 17.21 -7.40 14.00
CA LEU A 324 16.05 -7.08 13.17
C LEU A 324 16.47 -6.68 11.77
N VAL A 325 15.87 -7.33 10.77
CA VAL A 325 16.02 -6.99 9.35
C VAL A 325 14.64 -6.70 8.77
N LEU A 326 14.44 -5.50 8.22
CA LEU A 326 13.18 -5.06 7.60
C LEU A 326 13.38 -4.85 6.09
N ARG A 327 12.75 -5.70 5.29
CA ARG A 327 12.92 -5.73 3.82
C ARG A 327 11.94 -4.76 3.17
N SER A 328 12.45 -3.65 2.63
CA SER A 328 11.69 -2.61 1.92
C SER A 328 12.08 -2.58 0.43
N ILE A 329 11.91 -3.71 -0.27
CA ILE A 329 12.35 -3.92 -1.66
C ILE A 329 11.21 -3.94 -2.68
N GLY A 330 10.04 -3.48 -2.27
CA GLY A 330 8.84 -3.33 -3.10
C GLY A 330 7.81 -4.41 -2.86
N TYR A 331 6.61 -4.14 -3.34
CA TYR A 331 5.41 -4.93 -3.14
C TYR A 331 5.12 -5.83 -4.35
N LYS A 332 4.23 -6.80 -4.14
CA LYS A 332 3.67 -7.67 -5.16
C LYS A 332 2.18 -7.85 -4.93
N GLY A 333 1.38 -7.82 -6.01
CA GLY A 333 -0.05 -8.12 -5.96
C GLY A 333 -0.31 -9.59 -5.73
N ILE A 334 -1.53 -9.90 -5.30
CA ILE A 334 -2.10 -11.24 -5.18
C ILE A 334 -3.24 -11.34 -6.19
N GLY A 335 -3.38 -12.49 -6.86
CA GLY A 335 -4.50 -12.76 -7.75
C GLY A 335 -5.82 -12.89 -6.98
N LEU A 336 -6.90 -12.54 -7.64
CA LEU A 336 -8.27 -12.75 -7.18
C LEU A 336 -8.88 -13.85 -8.03
N ASP A 337 -9.55 -14.80 -7.40
CA ASP A 337 -10.19 -15.93 -8.11
C ASP A 337 -11.21 -15.41 -9.14
N GLY A 338 -11.12 -15.94 -10.35
CA GLY A 338 -11.97 -15.53 -11.46
C GLY A 338 -11.50 -14.27 -12.21
N VAL A 339 -10.35 -13.69 -11.84
CA VAL A 339 -9.77 -12.50 -12.48
C VAL A 339 -8.41 -12.84 -13.08
N PRO A 340 -8.14 -12.50 -14.35
CA PRO A 340 -6.83 -12.70 -14.95
C PRO A 340 -5.72 -12.07 -14.11
N PHE A 341 -4.63 -12.82 -13.87
CA PHE A 341 -3.53 -12.36 -13.03
C PHE A 341 -2.17 -12.87 -13.50
N ASP A 342 -1.24 -11.97 -13.79
CA ASP A 342 0.16 -12.28 -14.09
C ASP A 342 0.95 -12.47 -12.78
N SER A 343 1.11 -13.70 -12.36
CA SER A 343 1.81 -14.06 -11.14
C SER A 343 3.31 -13.69 -11.17
N GLY A 344 3.94 -13.63 -12.35
CA GLY A 344 5.32 -13.23 -12.53
C GLY A 344 5.53 -11.75 -12.24
N ARG A 345 4.66 -10.90 -12.77
CA ARG A 345 4.67 -9.46 -12.56
C ARG A 345 3.96 -9.05 -11.25
N GLY A 346 3.04 -9.88 -10.74
CA GLY A 346 2.19 -9.58 -9.60
C GLY A 346 1.14 -8.51 -9.90
N LEU A 347 0.54 -8.56 -11.09
CA LEU A 347 -0.38 -7.54 -11.61
C LEU A 347 -1.56 -8.17 -12.34
N ILE A 348 -2.66 -7.44 -12.42
CA ILE A 348 -3.74 -7.71 -13.37
C ILE A 348 -3.28 -7.23 -14.75
N PRO A 349 -3.24 -8.12 -15.78
CA PRO A 349 -2.90 -7.73 -17.14
C PRO A 349 -3.97 -6.77 -17.68
N ASN A 350 -3.52 -5.68 -18.29
CA ASN A 350 -4.46 -4.66 -18.78
C ASN A 350 -3.88 -3.81 -19.91
N GLU A 351 -4.77 -3.24 -20.71
CA GLU A 351 -4.47 -2.21 -21.70
C GLU A 351 -5.31 -0.96 -21.40
N ALA A 352 -4.66 0.16 -21.10
CA ALA A 352 -5.30 1.42 -20.70
C ALA A 352 -6.34 1.24 -19.57
N GLY A 353 -6.08 0.31 -18.64
CA GLY A 353 -6.94 -0.03 -17.51
C GLY A 353 -8.00 -1.09 -17.81
N ARG A 354 -8.27 -1.46 -19.05
CA ARG A 354 -9.14 -2.60 -19.40
C ARG A 354 -8.40 -3.90 -19.10
N VAL A 355 -8.98 -4.77 -18.31
CA VAL A 355 -8.39 -6.09 -18.02
C VAL A 355 -8.31 -6.92 -19.30
N THR A 356 -7.21 -7.63 -19.49
CA THR A 356 -6.99 -8.51 -20.64
C THR A 356 -6.75 -9.94 -20.18
N GLU A 357 -7.17 -10.90 -21.00
CA GLU A 357 -6.81 -12.30 -20.84
C GLU A 357 -5.31 -12.50 -21.04
N LEU A 358 -4.70 -13.38 -20.24
CA LEU A 358 -3.24 -13.60 -20.26
C LEU A 358 -2.76 -14.22 -21.58
N GLU A 359 -3.52 -15.15 -22.14
CA GLU A 359 -3.11 -15.94 -23.30
C GLU A 359 -3.46 -15.22 -24.61
N SER A 360 -4.68 -14.71 -24.74
CA SER A 360 -5.16 -14.07 -25.96
C SER A 360 -4.84 -12.59 -26.05
N GLY A 361 -4.69 -11.91 -24.91
CA GLY A 361 -4.59 -10.46 -24.81
C GLY A 361 -5.91 -9.73 -25.12
N GLU A 362 -7.02 -10.47 -25.30
CA GLU A 362 -8.33 -9.88 -25.55
C GLU A 362 -8.87 -9.18 -24.29
N HIS A 363 -9.60 -8.08 -24.47
CA HIS A 363 -10.22 -7.37 -23.35
C HIS A 363 -11.34 -8.20 -22.73
N LEU A 364 -11.35 -8.27 -21.41
CA LEU A 364 -12.46 -8.81 -20.63
C LEU A 364 -13.51 -7.70 -20.45
N PRO A 365 -14.67 -7.77 -21.14
CA PRO A 365 -15.65 -6.68 -21.12
C PRO A 365 -16.17 -6.39 -19.72
N GLY A 366 -16.25 -5.12 -19.35
CA GLY A 366 -16.73 -4.69 -18.03
C GLY A 366 -15.69 -4.78 -16.91
N HIS A 367 -14.47 -5.29 -17.14
CA HIS A 367 -13.45 -5.42 -16.13
C HIS A 367 -12.32 -4.40 -16.31
N TYR A 368 -11.99 -3.71 -15.22
CA TYR A 368 -10.98 -2.65 -15.23
C TYR A 368 -10.05 -2.76 -14.02
N ALA A 369 -8.81 -2.33 -14.18
CA ALA A 369 -7.83 -2.28 -13.10
C ALA A 369 -7.32 -0.85 -12.91
N VAL A 370 -6.99 -0.49 -11.66
CA VAL A 370 -6.46 0.82 -11.30
C VAL A 370 -5.48 0.72 -10.15
N GLY A 371 -4.54 1.65 -10.07
CA GLY A 371 -3.59 1.73 -8.97
C GLY A 371 -2.48 0.68 -9.04
N TRP A 372 -2.03 0.23 -7.89
CA TRP A 372 -0.86 -0.66 -7.83
C TRP A 372 -1.10 -2.04 -8.41
N ILE A 373 -2.31 -2.55 -8.33
CA ILE A 373 -2.63 -3.84 -8.97
C ILE A 373 -2.62 -3.78 -10.50
N LYS A 374 -2.79 -2.57 -11.08
CA LYS A 374 -2.69 -2.28 -12.52
C LYS A 374 -1.24 -2.08 -12.97
N ARG A 375 -0.47 -1.20 -12.29
CA ARG A 375 0.82 -0.67 -12.78
C ARG A 375 2.03 -1.04 -11.92
N GLY A 376 1.82 -1.74 -10.83
CA GLY A 376 2.84 -2.03 -9.83
C GLY A 376 2.95 -0.93 -8.76
N PRO A 377 3.68 -1.24 -7.67
CA PRO A 377 3.80 -0.37 -6.49
C PRO A 377 4.78 0.79 -6.77
N SER A 378 4.38 1.72 -7.61
CA SER A 378 5.17 2.90 -7.97
C SER A 378 4.36 4.17 -7.81
N GLY A 379 5.05 5.28 -7.52
CA GLY A 379 4.45 6.58 -7.31
C GLY A 379 3.88 6.77 -5.90
N VAL A 380 3.35 7.96 -5.66
CA VAL A 380 2.74 8.39 -4.40
C VAL A 380 1.20 8.40 -4.50
N ILE A 381 0.49 8.72 -3.41
CA ILE A 381 -0.98 8.78 -3.38
C ILE A 381 -1.52 9.60 -4.56
N GLY A 382 -0.94 10.78 -4.85
CA GLY A 382 -1.38 11.65 -5.94
C GLY A 382 -1.25 11.04 -7.35
N THR A 383 -0.34 10.10 -7.56
CA THR A 383 -0.19 9.38 -8.83
C THR A 383 -1.45 8.60 -9.20
N ASN A 384 -2.18 8.11 -8.20
CA ASN A 384 -3.42 7.37 -8.41
C ASN A 384 -4.54 8.22 -9.02
N LYS A 385 -4.50 9.56 -8.86
CA LYS A 385 -5.52 10.45 -9.42
C LYS A 385 -5.53 10.42 -10.96
N LYS A 386 -4.34 10.53 -11.57
CA LYS A 386 -4.21 10.46 -13.02
C LYS A 386 -4.50 9.04 -13.53
N ASP A 387 -3.98 8.04 -12.85
CA ASP A 387 -4.18 6.63 -13.21
C ASP A 387 -5.67 6.24 -13.18
N ALA A 388 -6.41 6.69 -12.15
CA ALA A 388 -7.85 6.50 -12.05
C ALA A 388 -8.60 7.23 -13.18
N LEU A 389 -8.23 8.48 -13.49
CA LEU A 389 -8.82 9.23 -14.60
C LEU A 389 -8.65 8.50 -15.93
N ASP A 390 -7.43 8.01 -16.20
CA ASP A 390 -7.13 7.29 -17.45
C ASP A 390 -8.00 6.02 -17.57
N THR A 391 -8.17 5.24 -16.49
CA THR A 391 -9.03 4.06 -16.47
C THR A 391 -10.51 4.40 -16.59
N VAL A 392 -10.99 5.43 -15.86
CA VAL A 392 -12.39 5.88 -15.94
C VAL A 392 -12.74 6.41 -17.33
N ASN A 393 -11.80 7.09 -18.01
CA ASN A 393 -12.00 7.49 -19.40
C ASN A 393 -12.17 6.27 -20.34
N SER A 394 -11.49 5.16 -20.04
CA SER A 394 -11.72 3.91 -20.77
C SER A 394 -13.13 3.36 -20.57
N ILE A 395 -13.66 3.44 -19.33
CA ILE A 395 -15.05 3.04 -19.02
C ILE A 395 -16.05 3.90 -19.81
N PHE A 396 -15.85 5.22 -19.83
CA PHE A 396 -16.73 6.12 -20.58
C PHE A 396 -16.66 5.88 -22.08
N ALA A 397 -15.47 5.60 -22.61
CA ALA A 397 -15.31 5.26 -24.03
C ALA A 397 -16.06 3.96 -24.39
N ASP A 398 -16.04 2.96 -23.50
CA ASP A 398 -16.75 1.70 -23.72
C ASP A 398 -18.27 1.88 -23.57
N LEU A 399 -18.72 2.76 -22.67
CA LEU A 399 -20.13 3.15 -22.57
C LEU A 399 -20.62 3.84 -23.84
N GLU A 400 -19.86 4.82 -24.35
CA GLU A 400 -20.19 5.57 -25.57
C GLU A 400 -20.16 4.67 -26.84
N ALA A 401 -19.28 3.68 -26.87
CA ALA A 401 -19.19 2.69 -27.93
C ALA A 401 -20.28 1.62 -27.86
N GLY A 402 -21.06 1.55 -26.74
CA GLY A 402 -22.07 0.53 -26.53
C GLY A 402 -21.49 -0.88 -26.33
N THR A 403 -20.26 -0.97 -25.85
CA THR A 403 -19.55 -2.24 -25.59
C THR A 403 -19.61 -2.69 -24.13
N MET A 404 -20.30 -1.93 -23.27
CA MET A 404 -20.55 -2.34 -21.88
C MET A 404 -21.39 -3.61 -21.85
N PRO A 405 -21.06 -4.57 -20.95
CA PRO A 405 -21.85 -5.78 -20.81
C PRO A 405 -23.28 -5.45 -20.35
N GLU A 406 -24.25 -6.19 -20.87
CA GLU A 406 -25.57 -6.24 -20.24
C GLU A 406 -25.47 -7.00 -18.92
N LEU A 407 -26.26 -6.60 -17.91
CA LEU A 407 -26.32 -7.33 -16.64
C LEU A 407 -26.84 -8.74 -16.90
N ARG A 408 -26.03 -9.73 -16.58
CA ARG A 408 -26.35 -11.14 -16.86
C ARG A 408 -27.07 -11.76 -15.66
N GLU A 409 -28.00 -12.67 -15.98
CA GLU A 409 -28.45 -13.62 -14.97
C GLU A 409 -27.24 -14.46 -14.49
N PRO A 410 -27.03 -14.67 -13.18
CA PRO A 410 -25.96 -15.53 -12.69
C PRO A 410 -26.10 -16.89 -13.36
N SER A 411 -25.12 -17.29 -14.18
CA SER A 411 -25.16 -18.60 -14.81
C SER A 411 -24.89 -19.63 -13.73
N ALA A 412 -25.78 -20.60 -13.64
CA ALA A 412 -25.49 -21.86 -12.95
C ALA A 412 -24.42 -22.60 -13.80
N ASN A 413 -23.15 -22.19 -13.69
CA ASN A 413 -22.07 -22.89 -14.35
C ASN A 413 -21.61 -24.07 -13.48
N PRO A 414 -21.87 -25.33 -13.90
CA PRO A 414 -21.52 -26.52 -13.13
C PRO A 414 -20.02 -26.90 -13.21
N GLU A 415 -19.17 -26.11 -13.87
CA GLU A 415 -17.78 -26.48 -14.13
C GLU A 415 -16.76 -26.02 -13.07
N THR A 416 -17.20 -25.38 -11.98
CA THR A 416 -16.29 -25.10 -10.85
C THR A 416 -16.33 -26.28 -9.88
N PRO A 417 -15.27 -27.11 -9.78
CA PRO A 417 -15.28 -28.27 -8.88
C PRO A 417 -15.42 -27.84 -7.42
N GLY A 418 -16.50 -28.26 -6.77
CA GLY A 418 -16.72 -28.11 -5.34
C GLY A 418 -17.84 -27.17 -4.91
N ARG A 419 -18.62 -26.60 -5.82
CA ARG A 419 -19.77 -25.76 -5.50
C ARG A 419 -21.08 -26.50 -5.80
N GLU A 420 -21.75 -26.98 -4.75
CA GLU A 420 -23.18 -27.33 -4.86
C GLU A 420 -23.94 -26.00 -5.04
N ALA A 421 -24.72 -25.89 -6.13
CA ALA A 421 -25.64 -24.77 -6.30
C ALA A 421 -26.60 -24.75 -5.09
N PRO A 422 -26.82 -23.62 -4.41
CA PRO A 422 -27.87 -23.57 -3.39
C PRO A 422 -29.21 -23.84 -4.05
N ASP A 423 -29.95 -24.82 -3.50
CA ASP A 423 -31.30 -25.14 -3.91
C ASP A 423 -32.21 -23.91 -3.90
N GLY A 424 -32.75 -23.55 -5.07
CA GLY A 424 -33.93 -22.70 -5.20
C GLY A 424 -33.71 -21.31 -5.76
N ALA A 425 -33.94 -21.20 -7.05
CA ALA A 425 -34.59 -20.12 -7.83
C ALA A 425 -34.52 -18.65 -7.34
N ASP A 426 -34.30 -17.77 -8.31
CA ASP A 426 -34.36 -16.29 -8.28
C ASP A 426 -33.10 -15.55 -7.81
N THR A 427 -31.97 -15.78 -8.47
CA THR A 427 -30.70 -15.16 -8.12
C THR A 427 -30.48 -13.79 -8.76
N VAL A 428 -31.27 -13.38 -9.73
CA VAL A 428 -31.07 -12.13 -10.52
C VAL A 428 -31.69 -10.90 -9.86
N SER A 429 -32.73 -11.08 -9.05
CA SER A 429 -33.45 -9.96 -8.42
C SER A 429 -32.88 -9.56 -7.05
N VAL A 430 -31.87 -10.28 -6.53
CA VAL A 430 -31.34 -10.06 -5.19
C VAL A 430 -30.25 -9.00 -5.23
N THR A 431 -30.43 -7.92 -4.47
CA THR A 431 -29.40 -6.87 -4.32
C THR A 431 -28.13 -7.43 -3.66
N ILE A 432 -27.05 -6.66 -3.70
CA ILE A 432 -25.79 -7.09 -3.04
C ILE A 432 -25.97 -7.21 -1.52
N GLU A 433 -26.75 -6.31 -0.90
CA GLU A 433 -27.09 -6.35 0.52
C GLU A 433 -27.86 -7.62 0.89
N GLU A 434 -28.85 -7.99 0.08
CA GLU A 434 -29.61 -9.22 0.28
C GLU A 434 -28.76 -10.47 0.11
N LEU A 435 -27.80 -10.46 -0.82
CA LEU A 435 -26.83 -11.53 -1.01
C LEU A 435 -25.95 -11.68 0.24
N LEU A 436 -25.39 -10.58 0.73
CA LEU A 436 -24.55 -10.56 1.93
C LEU A 436 -25.33 -11.03 3.16
N ALA A 437 -26.58 -10.54 3.32
CA ALA A 437 -27.46 -10.96 4.41
C ALA A 437 -27.78 -12.46 4.38
N LYS A 438 -28.06 -13.03 3.19
CA LYS A 438 -28.28 -14.49 3.03
C LYS A 438 -27.05 -15.32 3.43
N ARG A 439 -25.85 -14.77 3.29
CA ARG A 439 -24.59 -15.41 3.65
C ARG A 439 -24.17 -15.16 5.09
N GLY A 440 -24.90 -14.31 5.80
CA GLY A 440 -24.54 -13.91 7.16
C GLY A 440 -23.25 -13.06 7.20
N ALA A 441 -22.92 -12.39 6.10
CA ALA A 441 -21.80 -11.47 6.05
C ALA A 441 -22.22 -10.15 6.70
N ASP A 442 -21.57 -9.83 7.80
CA ASP A 442 -21.81 -8.62 8.61
C ASP A 442 -21.03 -7.46 7.99
N HIS A 443 -21.63 -6.81 6.99
CA HIS A 443 -20.97 -5.71 6.29
C HIS A 443 -21.13 -4.38 7.03
N ILE A 444 -20.14 -3.51 6.87
CA ILE A 444 -20.11 -2.17 7.47
C ILE A 444 -20.41 -1.13 6.40
N THR A 445 -21.45 -0.33 6.64
CA THR A 445 -21.78 0.81 5.78
C THR A 445 -20.82 2.00 6.01
N TYR A 446 -20.92 3.03 5.16
CA TYR A 446 -20.12 4.25 5.39
C TYR A 446 -20.49 4.97 6.70
N LEU A 447 -21.78 4.92 7.11
CA LEU A 447 -22.21 5.41 8.42
C LEU A 447 -21.61 4.59 9.56
N GLY A 448 -21.54 3.27 9.42
CA GLY A 448 -20.85 2.40 10.37
C GLY A 448 -19.37 2.75 10.50
N TRP A 449 -18.70 3.03 9.38
CA TRP A 449 -17.32 3.55 9.41
C TRP A 449 -17.22 4.88 10.17
N GLN A 450 -18.13 5.81 9.94
CA GLN A 450 -18.12 7.10 10.65
C GLN A 450 -18.28 6.94 12.17
N ALA A 451 -19.01 5.94 12.63
CA ALA A 451 -19.11 5.61 14.06
C ALA A 451 -17.79 5.06 14.60
N ILE A 452 -17.11 4.17 13.84
CA ILE A 452 -15.76 3.70 14.18
C ILE A 452 -14.80 4.88 14.31
N ASP A 453 -14.78 5.77 13.31
CA ASP A 453 -13.91 6.96 13.27
C ASP A 453 -14.14 7.87 14.48
N ALA A 454 -15.41 8.15 14.79
CA ALA A 454 -15.79 8.97 15.93
C ALA A 454 -15.36 8.35 17.27
N ALA A 455 -15.49 7.04 17.42
CA ALA A 455 -15.03 6.34 18.62
C ALA A 455 -13.50 6.41 18.77
N GLU A 456 -12.74 6.20 17.69
CA GLU A 456 -11.28 6.32 17.70
C GLU A 456 -10.81 7.74 18.03
N VAL A 457 -11.44 8.76 17.45
CA VAL A 457 -11.13 10.18 17.73
C VAL A 457 -11.44 10.50 19.19
N THR A 458 -12.62 10.12 19.68
CA THR A 458 -13.03 10.33 21.09
C THR A 458 -12.06 9.66 22.08
N ALA A 459 -11.57 8.47 21.75
CA ALA A 459 -10.55 7.78 22.55
C ALA A 459 -9.20 8.51 22.56
N GLY A 460 -8.86 9.19 21.46
CA GLY A 460 -7.60 9.95 21.36
C GLY A 460 -7.59 11.29 22.10
N GLU A 461 -8.73 11.98 22.18
CA GLU A 461 -8.84 13.33 22.75
C GLU A 461 -8.23 13.49 24.15
N PRO A 462 -8.51 12.60 25.15
CA PRO A 462 -7.94 12.72 26.49
C PRO A 462 -6.41 12.61 26.54
N HIS A 463 -5.82 12.03 25.48
CA HIS A 463 -4.39 11.79 25.35
C HIS A 463 -3.70 12.81 24.45
N GLY A 464 -4.43 13.80 23.90
CA GLY A 464 -3.90 14.78 22.96
C GLY A 464 -3.49 14.16 21.60
N ARG A 465 -4.05 12.99 21.27
CA ARG A 465 -3.78 12.26 20.03
C ARG A 465 -4.87 12.48 18.99
N PRO A 466 -4.56 12.42 17.70
CA PRO A 466 -5.57 12.53 16.66
C PRO A 466 -6.67 11.46 16.78
N ARG A 467 -6.31 10.26 17.20
CA ARG A 467 -7.15 9.09 17.45
C ARG A 467 -6.37 7.98 18.13
N ILE A 468 -7.06 7.07 18.76
CA ILE A 468 -6.56 5.74 19.13
C ILE A 468 -7.29 4.73 18.25
N LYS A 469 -6.56 4.09 17.33
CA LYS A 469 -7.14 3.16 16.36
C LYS A 469 -7.51 1.84 17.00
N PHE A 470 -8.67 1.28 16.64
CA PHE A 470 -8.95 -0.12 16.91
C PHE A 470 -7.96 -1.02 16.14
N CYS A 471 -7.53 -2.09 16.77
CA CYS A 471 -6.60 -3.06 16.20
C CYS A 471 -7.28 -4.38 15.82
N ARG A 472 -8.57 -4.55 16.11
CA ARG A 472 -9.30 -5.79 15.89
C ARG A 472 -10.60 -5.55 15.15
N ILE A 473 -10.93 -6.48 14.25
CA ILE A 473 -12.12 -6.39 13.42
C ILE A 473 -13.41 -6.44 14.26
N ASP A 474 -13.46 -7.29 15.28
CA ASP A 474 -14.61 -7.41 16.18
C ASP A 474 -14.90 -6.11 16.95
N GLU A 475 -13.87 -5.42 17.43
CA GLU A 475 -13.99 -4.10 18.07
C GLU A 475 -14.55 -3.04 17.08
N MET A 476 -14.07 -3.07 15.83
CA MET A 476 -14.55 -2.17 14.78
C MET A 476 -16.02 -2.45 14.43
N VAL A 477 -16.40 -3.73 14.31
CA VAL A 477 -17.79 -4.15 14.06
C VAL A 477 -18.70 -3.75 15.22
N GLU A 478 -18.26 -3.90 16.47
CA GLU A 478 -19.03 -3.46 17.63
C GLU A 478 -19.23 -1.93 17.63
N ALA A 479 -18.17 -1.17 17.37
CA ALA A 479 -18.22 0.29 17.31
C ALA A 479 -19.12 0.79 16.16
N SER A 480 -19.16 0.10 15.02
CA SER A 480 -19.99 0.49 13.88
C SER A 480 -21.49 0.44 14.19
N ARG A 481 -21.93 -0.47 15.06
CA ARG A 481 -23.34 -0.64 15.43
C ARG A 481 -23.92 0.52 16.24
N ALA A 482 -23.05 1.38 16.80
CA ALA A 482 -23.52 2.60 17.46
C ALA A 482 -24.21 3.59 16.51
N ALA A 483 -23.92 3.51 15.20
CA ALA A 483 -24.61 4.32 14.18
C ALA A 483 -26.02 3.81 13.84
N GLU A 484 -26.30 2.51 14.06
CA GLU A 484 -27.60 1.91 13.73
C GLU A 484 -28.64 2.12 14.86
N ALA A 485 -28.18 2.57 16.03
CA ALA A 485 -29.01 2.77 17.22
C ALA A 485 -29.57 4.19 17.32
N VAL A 486 -29.26 5.08 16.38
CA VAL A 486 -29.74 6.49 16.29
C VAL A 486 -30.63 6.66 15.07
#